data_90503da56abb659ada9d57674c5480eb
#
_entry.id   90503da56abb659ada9d57674c5480eb
#
_cell.length_a   1.000
_cell.length_b   1.000
_cell.length_c   1.000
_cell.angle_alpha   90.00
_cell.angle_beta   90.00
_cell.angle_gamma   90.00
#
_symmetry.space_group_name_H-M   'P 1'
#
loop_
_entity.id
_entity.type
_entity.pdbx_description
1 polymer ?
#
loop_
_entity_poly.entity_id
_entity_poly.type
_entity_poly.pdbx_seq_one_letter_code
_entity_poly.pdbx_strand_id
1 'polypeptide(L)'
;MKTTTINGTALDEPAIWLGCLSCYNNGRLNGKWITAEQATEPEAAETLNGLAKLETVNDYTASRCRKCFGDEFDVMDYQLIPKSCANAKEFYENAEQLAELHNTGELALLVILAGVLDPAGLMSLDELAEYHQNSYYGEHDTDKNFAEHYADEVGDTASVPEHMRNYIDYDYYAKELLYDFMSEAGHYWRNQ
;
A
#
# COMPACT_ATOMS: atom_id res chain seq x y z
N MET A 1 10.08 1.90 -7.46
CA MET A 1 9.58 2.57 -6.24
C MET A 1 10.52 3.70 -5.84
N LYS A 2 9.99 4.90 -5.54
CA LYS A 2 10.83 5.98 -4.97
C LYS A 2 10.88 5.76 -3.48
N THR A 3 11.99 5.30 -2.96
CA THR A 3 12.24 5.19 -1.52
C THR A 3 12.30 6.60 -0.94
N THR A 4 11.35 6.97 -0.10
CA THR A 4 11.38 8.27 0.60
C THR A 4 12.38 8.14 1.73
N THR A 5 13.48 8.85 1.66
CA THR A 5 14.48 8.90 2.74
C THR A 5 14.19 10.08 3.67
N ILE A 6 14.03 9.80 4.97
CA ILE A 6 14.02 10.82 6.00
C ILE A 6 15.25 10.63 6.87
N ASN A 7 16.02 11.71 7.06
CA ASN A 7 17.31 11.69 7.75
C ASN A 7 18.30 10.65 7.19
N GLY A 8 18.21 10.31 5.89
CA GLY A 8 19.11 9.37 5.22
C GLY A 8 18.80 7.90 5.45
N THR A 9 17.72 7.55 6.13
CA THR A 9 17.27 6.17 6.33
C THR A 9 16.03 5.92 5.46
N ALA A 10 16.08 4.92 4.58
CA ALA A 10 14.91 4.42 3.89
C ALA A 10 14.04 3.69 4.93
N LEU A 11 12.76 4.06 5.02
CA LEU A 11 11.81 3.26 5.76
C LEU A 11 11.31 2.16 4.83
N ASP A 12 11.54 0.91 5.19
CA ASP A 12 11.03 -0.27 4.48
C ASP A 12 9.78 -0.86 5.15
N GLU A 13 9.11 -0.06 6.00
CA GLU A 13 7.98 -0.47 6.83
C GLU A 13 6.73 0.37 6.52
N PRO A 14 5.52 -0.20 6.71
CA PRO A 14 4.28 0.54 6.59
C PRO A 14 4.21 1.64 7.65
N ALA A 15 4.01 2.89 7.22
CA ALA A 15 4.09 4.03 8.10
C ALA A 15 3.28 5.24 7.62
N ILE A 16 2.91 6.10 8.58
CA ILE A 16 2.37 7.44 8.34
C ILE A 16 3.30 8.50 8.91
N TRP A 17 3.35 9.67 8.27
CA TRP A 17 4.00 10.84 8.83
C TRP A 17 2.97 11.78 9.46
N LEU A 18 3.01 11.85 10.80
CA LEU A 18 2.17 12.77 11.57
C LEU A 18 2.88 14.09 11.76
N GLY A 19 2.31 15.16 11.22
CA GLY A 19 2.86 16.50 11.28
C GLY A 19 1.99 17.49 12.04
N CYS A 20 2.62 18.47 12.67
CA CYS A 20 1.91 19.59 13.27
C CYS A 20 1.37 20.52 12.18
N LEU A 21 0.04 20.62 12.06
CA LEU A 21 -0.65 21.40 11.03
C LEU A 21 -0.29 22.88 11.08
N SER A 22 -0.22 23.45 12.30
CA SER A 22 0.19 24.85 12.49
C SER A 22 1.63 25.12 12.03
N CYS A 23 2.55 24.18 12.30
CA CYS A 23 3.92 24.30 11.80
C CYS A 23 3.98 24.20 10.28
N TYR A 24 3.26 23.24 9.71
CA TYR A 24 3.18 23.03 8.27
C TYR A 24 2.68 24.26 7.52
N ASN A 25 1.57 24.86 7.98
CA ASN A 25 1.01 26.09 7.42
C ASN A 25 1.97 27.30 7.52
N ASN A 26 2.95 27.24 8.41
CA ASN A 26 4.02 28.23 8.56
C ASN A 26 5.34 27.83 7.86
N GLY A 27 5.30 26.85 6.93
CA GLY A 27 6.44 26.40 6.15
C GLY A 27 7.50 25.63 6.96
N ARG A 28 7.10 25.00 8.06
CA ARG A 28 7.99 24.22 8.94
C ARG A 28 7.52 22.77 8.99
N LEU A 29 8.38 21.85 8.60
CA LEU A 29 8.13 20.43 8.72
C LEU A 29 8.49 19.99 10.16
N ASN A 30 7.46 19.82 10.98
CA ASN A 30 7.59 19.34 12.34
C ASN A 30 6.62 18.19 12.55
N GLY A 31 7.14 16.99 12.59
CA GLY A 31 6.36 15.74 12.65
C GLY A 31 7.27 14.54 12.86
N LYS A 32 6.66 13.38 12.90
CA LYS A 32 7.35 12.09 13.08
C LYS A 32 6.71 11.03 12.21
N TRP A 33 7.53 10.13 11.66
CA TRP A 33 7.06 8.87 11.12
C TRP A 33 6.68 7.92 12.24
N ILE A 34 5.55 7.28 12.10
CA ILE A 34 5.03 6.23 12.98
C ILE A 34 4.85 4.99 12.12
N THR A 35 5.58 3.92 12.44
CA THR A 35 5.41 2.63 11.76
C THR A 35 4.21 1.88 12.29
N ALA A 36 3.68 0.92 11.50
CA ALA A 36 2.58 0.08 11.96
C ALA A 36 2.97 -0.69 13.25
N GLU A 37 4.20 -1.20 13.34
CA GLU A 37 4.68 -1.87 14.55
C GLU A 37 4.65 -0.95 15.77
N GLN A 38 5.14 0.31 15.63
CA GLN A 38 5.07 1.28 16.72
C GLN A 38 3.63 1.64 17.11
N ALA A 39 2.70 1.60 16.16
CA ALA A 39 1.30 1.91 16.41
C ALA A 39 0.57 0.80 17.19
N THR A 40 1.09 -0.42 17.25
CA THR A 40 0.54 -1.51 18.08
C THR A 40 0.90 -1.40 19.56
N GLU A 41 1.88 -0.55 19.91
CA GLU A 41 2.32 -0.37 21.29
C GLU A 41 1.22 0.25 22.16
N PRO A 42 0.98 -0.22 23.40
CA PRO A 42 -0.09 0.30 24.27
C PRO A 42 -0.01 1.81 24.52
N GLU A 43 1.20 2.38 24.49
CA GLU A 43 1.45 3.81 24.64
C GLU A 43 1.17 4.61 23.36
N ALA A 44 1.01 3.94 22.23
CA ALA A 44 0.76 4.60 20.94
C ALA A 44 -0.63 5.26 20.89
N ALA A 45 -1.65 4.62 21.47
CA ALA A 45 -3.00 5.21 21.60
C ALA A 45 -3.00 6.47 22.50
N GLU A 46 -2.15 6.50 23.52
CA GLU A 46 -1.88 7.73 24.30
C GLU A 46 -1.12 8.75 23.47
N THR A 47 -0.38 8.31 22.45
CA THR A 47 0.42 9.17 21.56
C THR A 47 -0.46 9.99 20.63
N LEU A 48 -1.67 9.56 20.25
CA LEU A 48 -2.62 10.46 19.58
C LEU A 48 -3.02 11.66 20.46
N ASN A 49 -3.15 11.45 21.77
CA ASN A 49 -3.32 12.51 22.76
C ASN A 49 -1.98 13.07 23.27
N GLY A 50 -0.89 12.36 23.07
CA GLY A 50 0.45 12.65 23.55
C GLY A 50 1.45 13.11 22.50
N LEU A 51 1.02 13.28 21.24
CA LEU A 51 1.82 13.95 20.20
C LEU A 51 2.14 15.40 20.58
N ALA A 52 1.38 15.99 21.50
CA ALA A 52 1.77 17.20 22.22
C ALA A 52 3.08 17.06 23.02
N LYS A 53 3.53 15.83 23.27
CA LYS A 53 4.78 15.47 23.97
C LYS A 53 5.81 14.85 23.00
N LEU A 54 5.89 15.29 21.76
CA LEU A 54 7.00 14.94 20.86
C LEU A 54 8.33 15.45 21.47
N GLU A 55 8.83 14.69 22.43
CA GLU A 55 10.10 14.99 23.13
C GLU A 55 11.34 14.72 22.28
N THR A 56 11.20 14.26 21.02
CA THR A 56 12.36 13.70 20.31
C THR A 56 12.46 13.99 18.82
N VAL A 57 11.96 15.12 18.36
CA VAL A 57 12.46 15.64 17.08
C VAL A 57 13.37 16.79 17.40
N ASN A 58 14.66 16.57 17.37
CA ASN A 58 15.78 17.38 17.82
C ASN A 58 15.37 18.67 18.61
N ASP A 59 16.10 19.02 19.67
CA ASP A 59 15.80 20.08 20.64
C ASP A 59 15.35 21.44 20.06
N TYR A 60 15.68 21.71 18.80
CA TYR A 60 15.36 22.97 18.14
C TYR A 60 13.93 23.01 17.58
N THR A 61 13.41 21.89 17.06
CA THR A 61 12.07 21.81 16.47
C THR A 61 11.00 21.61 17.55
N ALA A 62 11.26 20.81 18.58
CA ALA A 62 10.35 20.61 19.71
C ALA A 62 10.07 21.92 20.47
N SER A 63 11.07 22.76 20.67
CA SER A 63 10.89 24.05 21.34
C SER A 63 10.05 25.06 20.58
N ARG A 64 9.98 24.90 19.22
CA ARG A 64 9.15 25.76 18.37
C ARG A 64 7.72 25.25 18.25
N CYS A 65 7.49 23.91 18.28
CA CYS A 65 6.15 23.36 18.28
C CYS A 65 5.39 23.68 19.57
N ARG A 66 6.05 23.73 20.72
CA ARG A 66 5.47 24.23 21.99
C ARG A 66 4.86 25.62 21.87
N LYS A 67 5.34 26.46 20.94
CA LYS A 67 4.76 27.79 20.66
C LYS A 67 3.54 27.77 19.77
N CYS A 68 3.32 26.67 19.03
CA CYS A 68 2.13 26.47 18.20
C CYS A 68 0.99 25.84 19.00
N PHE A 69 1.20 25.55 20.29
CA PHE A 69 0.27 24.88 21.20
C PHE A 69 -0.13 23.46 20.83
N GLY A 70 0.46 22.87 19.77
CA GLY A 70 0.41 21.43 19.47
C GLY A 70 -0.96 20.77 19.36
N ASP A 71 -2.01 21.54 19.13
CA ASP A 71 -3.39 21.07 19.30
C ASP A 71 -3.95 20.35 18.05
N GLU A 72 -3.27 20.47 16.90
CA GLU A 72 -3.72 19.87 15.66
C GLU A 72 -2.58 19.14 14.96
N PHE A 73 -2.74 17.82 14.81
CA PHE A 73 -1.87 16.97 14.01
C PHE A 73 -2.70 16.32 12.91
N ASP A 74 -2.06 16.12 11.76
CA ASP A 74 -2.67 15.41 10.65
C ASP A 74 -1.66 14.50 9.96
N VAL A 75 -2.14 13.49 9.25
CA VAL A 75 -1.32 12.66 8.37
C VAL A 75 -1.02 13.44 7.12
N MET A 76 0.24 13.79 6.92
CA MET A 76 0.70 14.60 5.81
C MET A 76 1.43 13.80 4.73
N ASP A 77 1.85 12.58 5.08
CA ASP A 77 2.47 11.64 4.15
C ASP A 77 2.30 10.20 4.66
N TYR A 78 2.42 9.22 3.77
CA TYR A 78 2.32 7.82 4.11
C TYR A 78 3.14 6.96 3.15
N GLN A 79 3.51 5.76 3.58
CA GLN A 79 4.25 4.83 2.74
C GLN A 79 3.85 3.38 3.02
N LEU A 80 3.90 2.56 1.98
CA LEU A 80 3.65 1.11 2.01
C LEU A 80 2.31 0.73 2.68
N ILE A 81 1.30 1.58 2.56
CA ILE A 81 -0.06 1.31 3.01
C ILE A 81 -1.07 1.70 1.93
N PRO A 82 -2.25 1.04 1.87
CA PRO A 82 -3.36 1.50 1.04
C PRO A 82 -3.81 2.90 1.45
N LYS A 83 -4.31 3.67 0.50
CA LYS A 83 -4.77 5.04 0.75
C LYS A 83 -5.89 5.12 1.79
N SER A 84 -6.75 4.10 1.88
CA SER A 84 -7.79 4.00 2.90
C SER A 84 -7.24 4.03 4.33
N CYS A 85 -6.03 3.49 4.54
CA CYS A 85 -5.33 3.53 5.83
C CYS A 85 -4.51 4.81 6.04
N ALA A 86 -4.49 5.75 5.09
CA ALA A 86 -3.65 6.96 5.13
C ALA A 86 -4.26 8.10 5.97
N ASN A 87 -4.96 7.78 7.05
CA ASN A 87 -5.39 8.71 8.09
C ASN A 87 -5.11 8.10 9.47
N ALA A 88 -4.98 8.94 10.48
CA ALA A 88 -4.54 8.48 11.79
C ALA A 88 -5.46 7.41 12.38
N LYS A 89 -6.79 7.59 12.30
CA LYS A 89 -7.76 6.66 12.87
C LYS A 89 -7.62 5.27 12.23
N GLU A 90 -7.76 5.19 10.92
CA GLU A 90 -7.70 3.92 10.18
C GLU A 90 -6.32 3.26 10.29
N PHE A 91 -5.24 4.05 10.32
CA PHE A 91 -3.90 3.51 10.49
C PHE A 91 -3.72 2.81 11.84
N TYR A 92 -4.14 3.45 12.94
CA TYR A 92 -4.02 2.85 14.28
C TYR A 92 -4.97 1.67 14.48
N GLU A 93 -6.20 1.74 13.94
CA GLU A 93 -7.16 0.64 14.02
C GLU A 93 -6.68 -0.60 13.25
N ASN A 94 -5.93 -0.42 12.16
CA ASN A 94 -5.41 -1.51 11.32
C ASN A 94 -3.91 -1.80 11.55
N ALA A 95 -3.26 -1.21 12.56
CA ALA A 95 -1.81 -1.28 12.72
C ALA A 95 -1.27 -2.71 12.85
N GLU A 96 -1.93 -3.55 13.63
CA GLU A 96 -1.56 -4.96 13.82
C GLU A 96 -1.65 -5.73 12.48
N GLN A 97 -2.75 -5.57 11.76
CA GLN A 97 -2.96 -6.22 10.48
C GLN A 97 -1.96 -5.71 9.41
N LEU A 98 -1.68 -4.41 9.36
CA LEU A 98 -0.67 -3.84 8.46
C LEU A 98 0.72 -4.40 8.73
N ALA A 99 1.11 -4.54 10.01
CA ALA A 99 2.38 -5.13 10.39
C ALA A 99 2.45 -6.62 10.03
N GLU A 100 1.38 -7.38 10.26
CA GLU A 100 1.31 -8.80 9.90
C GLU A 100 1.39 -9.01 8.39
N LEU A 101 0.58 -8.29 7.60
CA LEU A 101 0.59 -8.34 6.14
C LEU A 101 1.95 -7.92 5.56
N HIS A 102 2.62 -6.97 6.19
CA HIS A 102 3.97 -6.57 5.80
C HIS A 102 4.98 -7.71 6.02
N ASN A 103 4.92 -8.36 7.17
CA ASN A 103 5.81 -9.47 7.55
C ASN A 103 5.61 -10.71 6.65
N THR A 104 4.40 -10.95 6.16
CA THR A 104 4.11 -12.03 5.20
C THR A 104 4.45 -11.66 3.75
N GLY A 105 4.65 -10.37 3.45
CA GLY A 105 4.87 -9.84 2.11
C GLY A 105 3.58 -9.53 1.33
N GLU A 106 2.41 -9.84 1.89
CA GLU A 106 1.12 -9.64 1.22
C GLU A 106 0.74 -8.15 1.11
N LEU A 107 1.19 -7.31 2.05
CA LEU A 107 0.86 -5.88 2.05
C LEU A 107 1.27 -5.19 0.75
N ALA A 108 2.40 -5.57 0.16
CA ALA A 108 2.87 -5.00 -1.10
C ALA A 108 1.87 -5.24 -2.24
N LEU A 109 1.27 -6.44 -2.30
CA LEU A 109 0.25 -6.80 -3.28
C LEU A 109 -1.04 -6.01 -3.06
N LEU A 110 -1.46 -5.82 -1.80
CA LEU A 110 -2.64 -5.02 -1.48
C LEU A 110 -2.44 -3.53 -1.82
N VAL A 111 -1.24 -2.99 -1.64
CA VAL A 111 -0.92 -1.60 -2.03
C VAL A 111 -0.97 -1.43 -3.55
N ILE A 112 -0.45 -2.41 -4.30
CA ILE A 112 -0.52 -2.42 -5.77
C ILE A 112 -1.99 -2.51 -6.22
N LEU A 113 -2.74 -3.48 -5.68
CA LEU A 113 -4.15 -3.68 -5.98
C LEU A 113 -4.98 -2.42 -5.68
N ALA A 114 -4.80 -1.82 -4.50
CA ALA A 114 -5.50 -0.60 -4.12
C ALA A 114 -5.24 0.57 -5.07
N GLY A 115 -4.02 0.66 -5.62
CA GLY A 115 -3.67 1.68 -6.60
C GLY A 115 -4.49 1.59 -7.89
N VAL A 116 -4.91 0.39 -8.28
CA VAL A 116 -5.68 0.13 -9.50
C VAL A 116 -7.19 0.08 -9.22
N LEU A 117 -7.58 -0.70 -8.20
CA LEU A 117 -8.99 -0.96 -7.88
C LEU A 117 -9.66 0.20 -7.14
N ASP A 118 -8.94 0.79 -6.18
CA ASP A 118 -9.47 1.80 -5.26
C ASP A 118 -8.55 3.03 -5.11
N PRO A 119 -8.25 3.76 -6.20
CA PRO A 119 -7.39 4.95 -6.13
C PRO A 119 -7.97 6.07 -5.25
N ALA A 120 -9.25 6.00 -4.93
CA ALA A 120 -9.92 6.94 -4.04
C ALA A 120 -9.68 6.63 -2.55
N GLY A 121 -9.39 5.36 -2.20
CA GLY A 121 -9.21 4.90 -0.83
C GLY A 121 -10.53 4.77 -0.06
N LEU A 122 -11.53 4.17 -0.70
CA LEU A 122 -12.87 3.97 -0.13
C LEU A 122 -13.07 2.58 0.46
N MET A 123 -12.30 1.59 -0.03
CA MET A 123 -12.33 0.22 0.48
C MET A 123 -11.53 0.10 1.76
N SER A 124 -12.06 -0.61 2.74
CA SER A 124 -11.31 -0.99 3.93
C SER A 124 -10.17 -1.96 3.62
N LEU A 125 -9.23 -2.13 4.55
CA LEU A 125 -8.14 -3.09 4.40
C LEU A 125 -8.66 -4.52 4.27
N ASP A 126 -9.72 -4.87 5.02
CA ASP A 126 -10.35 -6.19 4.95
C ASP A 126 -11.01 -6.45 3.58
N GLU A 127 -11.73 -5.47 3.03
CA GLU A 127 -12.33 -5.59 1.68
C GLU A 127 -11.26 -5.76 0.60
N LEU A 128 -10.14 -5.03 0.70
CA LEU A 128 -9.01 -5.21 -0.22
C LEU A 128 -8.38 -6.59 -0.08
N ALA A 129 -8.21 -7.10 1.15
CA ALA A 129 -7.66 -8.42 1.42
C ALA A 129 -8.59 -9.52 0.89
N GLU A 130 -9.90 -9.41 1.12
CA GLU A 130 -10.91 -10.34 0.60
C GLU A 130 -10.93 -10.34 -0.93
N TYR A 131 -10.93 -9.14 -1.54
CA TYR A 131 -10.86 -9.04 -3.00
C TYR A 131 -9.60 -9.71 -3.55
N HIS A 132 -8.44 -9.44 -2.94
CA HIS A 132 -7.18 -10.05 -3.33
C HIS A 132 -7.26 -11.59 -3.27
N GLN A 133 -7.70 -12.15 -2.14
CA GLN A 133 -7.80 -13.60 -1.96
C GLN A 133 -8.70 -14.28 -2.98
N ASN A 134 -9.79 -13.61 -3.38
CA ASN A 134 -10.79 -14.17 -4.29
C ASN A 134 -10.47 -13.97 -5.78
N SER A 135 -9.58 -13.05 -6.12
CA SER A 135 -9.35 -12.63 -7.51
C SER A 135 -7.90 -12.74 -7.98
N TYR A 136 -6.92 -12.86 -7.07
CA TYR A 136 -5.50 -12.91 -7.42
C TYR A 136 -5.18 -14.16 -8.24
N TYR A 137 -4.64 -13.94 -9.42
CA TYR A 137 -4.31 -15.01 -10.36
C TYR A 137 -2.81 -15.38 -10.34
N GLY A 138 -1.94 -14.40 -10.09
CA GLY A 138 -0.50 -14.63 -10.02
C GLY A 138 0.33 -13.49 -10.58
N GLU A 139 1.64 -13.72 -10.63
CA GLU A 139 2.64 -12.82 -11.19
C GLU A 139 3.19 -13.41 -12.49
N HIS A 140 3.27 -12.58 -13.54
CA HIS A 140 3.81 -12.95 -14.85
C HIS A 140 4.65 -11.82 -15.41
N ASP A 141 5.76 -12.16 -16.09
CA ASP A 141 6.69 -11.17 -16.64
C ASP A 141 6.07 -10.29 -17.74
N THR A 142 5.09 -10.83 -18.48
CA THR A 142 4.40 -10.14 -19.58
C THR A 142 2.96 -10.61 -19.70
N ASP A 143 2.10 -9.77 -20.30
CA ASP A 143 0.71 -10.13 -20.62
C ASP A 143 0.63 -11.40 -21.50
N LYS A 144 1.60 -11.56 -22.39
CA LYS A 144 1.72 -12.76 -23.23
C LYS A 144 1.96 -14.02 -22.39
N ASN A 145 2.88 -13.98 -21.43
CA ASN A 145 3.18 -15.11 -20.55
C ASN A 145 1.97 -15.44 -19.67
N PHE A 146 1.27 -14.42 -19.18
CA PHE A 146 0.00 -14.58 -18.49
C PHE A 146 -1.04 -15.29 -19.36
N ALA A 147 -1.24 -14.82 -20.60
CA ALA A 147 -2.21 -15.38 -21.52
C ALA A 147 -1.90 -16.84 -21.93
N GLU A 148 -0.61 -17.15 -22.13
CA GLU A 148 -0.15 -18.51 -22.43
C GLU A 148 -0.44 -19.45 -21.25
N HIS A 149 -0.09 -19.04 -20.04
CA HIS A 149 -0.35 -19.81 -18.82
C HIS A 149 -1.85 -19.99 -18.59
N TYR A 150 -2.64 -18.93 -18.73
CA TYR A 150 -4.09 -18.98 -18.57
C TYR A 150 -4.75 -19.95 -19.56
N ALA A 151 -4.39 -19.86 -20.87
CA ALA A 151 -4.93 -20.73 -21.91
C ALA A 151 -4.63 -22.22 -21.65
N ASP A 152 -3.46 -22.52 -21.12
CA ASP A 152 -3.11 -23.91 -20.77
C ASP A 152 -3.88 -24.38 -19.52
N GLU A 153 -4.04 -23.54 -18.51
CA GLU A 153 -4.75 -23.86 -17.26
C GLU A 153 -6.25 -24.12 -17.50
N VAL A 154 -6.92 -23.24 -18.26
CA VAL A 154 -8.36 -23.40 -18.56
C VAL A 154 -8.61 -24.44 -19.65
N GLY A 155 -7.55 -24.92 -20.33
CA GLY A 155 -7.63 -25.96 -21.37
C GLY A 155 -8.03 -25.46 -22.75
N ASP A 156 -7.98 -24.16 -23.03
CA ASP A 156 -8.31 -23.56 -24.31
C ASP A 156 -7.42 -24.12 -25.46
N THR A 157 -6.18 -24.48 -25.11
CA THR A 157 -5.21 -25.08 -26.05
C THR A 157 -5.26 -26.60 -26.13
N ALA A 158 -6.11 -27.26 -25.32
CA ALA A 158 -6.13 -28.73 -25.22
C ALA A 158 -6.46 -29.44 -26.54
N SER A 159 -7.29 -28.84 -27.41
CA SER A 159 -7.66 -29.37 -28.73
C SER A 159 -6.68 -29.02 -29.83
N VAL A 160 -5.69 -28.13 -29.56
CA VAL A 160 -4.71 -27.70 -30.55
C VAL A 160 -3.53 -28.65 -30.58
N PRO A 161 -3.21 -29.28 -31.74
CA PRO A 161 -2.03 -30.13 -31.87
C PRO A 161 -0.77 -29.39 -31.47
N GLU A 162 0.14 -30.06 -30.78
CA GLU A 162 1.38 -29.43 -30.20
C GLU A 162 2.16 -28.63 -31.25
N HIS A 163 2.33 -29.14 -32.47
CA HIS A 163 3.03 -28.47 -33.54
C HIS A 163 2.34 -27.19 -34.05
N MET A 164 1.05 -27.00 -33.72
CA MET A 164 0.27 -25.81 -34.08
C MET A 164 0.23 -24.74 -32.96
N ARG A 165 0.60 -25.10 -31.72
CA ARG A 165 0.57 -24.14 -30.58
C ARG A 165 1.49 -22.95 -30.79
N ASN A 166 2.62 -23.12 -31.49
CA ASN A 166 3.53 -22.02 -31.82
C ASN A 166 2.93 -20.96 -32.77
N TYR A 167 1.77 -21.22 -33.37
CA TYR A 167 1.05 -20.30 -34.25
C TYR A 167 -0.10 -19.55 -33.53
N ILE A 168 -0.31 -19.82 -32.25
CA ILE A 168 -1.30 -19.09 -31.45
C ILE A 168 -0.79 -17.68 -31.18
N ASP A 169 -1.62 -16.68 -31.49
CA ASP A 169 -1.32 -15.27 -31.20
C ASP A 169 -1.68 -14.94 -29.75
N TYR A 170 -0.78 -15.26 -28.82
CA TYR A 170 -0.97 -14.96 -27.39
C TYR A 170 -0.92 -13.46 -27.09
N ASP A 171 -0.31 -12.62 -27.94
CA ASP A 171 -0.36 -11.18 -27.77
C ASP A 171 -1.76 -10.61 -28.05
N TYR A 172 -2.48 -11.21 -28.99
CA TYR A 172 -3.89 -10.88 -29.22
C TYR A 172 -4.77 -11.44 -28.11
N TYR A 173 -4.57 -12.69 -27.73
CA TYR A 173 -5.34 -13.35 -26.68
C TYR A 173 -5.21 -12.62 -25.33
N ALA A 174 -4.02 -12.14 -24.99
CA ALA A 174 -3.79 -11.30 -23.80
C ALA A 174 -4.67 -10.04 -23.79
N LYS A 175 -4.81 -9.35 -24.93
CA LYS A 175 -5.66 -8.16 -25.03
C LYS A 175 -7.13 -8.46 -24.75
N GLU A 176 -7.62 -9.61 -25.18
CA GLU A 176 -8.99 -10.04 -24.88
C GLU A 176 -9.14 -10.39 -23.39
N LEU A 177 -8.17 -11.11 -22.81
CA LEU A 177 -8.18 -11.44 -21.38
C LEU A 177 -8.17 -10.21 -20.46
N LEU A 178 -7.47 -9.15 -20.83
CA LEU A 178 -7.38 -7.92 -20.02
C LEU A 178 -8.69 -7.12 -19.94
N TYR A 179 -9.76 -7.55 -20.64
CA TYR A 179 -11.11 -7.07 -20.34
C TYR A 179 -11.69 -7.70 -19.06
N ASP A 180 -11.26 -8.92 -18.73
CA ASP A 180 -11.72 -9.67 -17.56
C ASP A 180 -10.72 -9.63 -16.39
N PHE A 181 -9.55 -9.05 -16.58
CA PHE A 181 -8.49 -8.96 -15.59
C PHE A 181 -7.96 -7.53 -15.44
N MET A 182 -7.66 -7.14 -14.21
CA MET A 182 -6.80 -6.00 -13.91
C MET A 182 -5.36 -6.48 -13.82
N SER A 183 -4.43 -5.64 -14.28
CA SER A 183 -3.00 -5.92 -14.13
C SER A 183 -2.23 -4.67 -13.74
N GLU A 184 -1.28 -4.83 -12.83
CA GLU A 184 -0.33 -3.79 -12.43
C GLU A 184 0.96 -4.43 -11.91
N ALA A 185 2.09 -3.89 -12.32
CA ALA A 185 3.43 -4.34 -11.91
C ALA A 185 3.68 -5.85 -12.14
N GLY A 186 3.04 -6.47 -13.16
CA GLY A 186 3.17 -7.90 -13.45
C GLY A 186 2.23 -8.82 -12.65
N HIS A 187 1.40 -8.26 -11.78
CA HIS A 187 0.39 -9.00 -11.03
C HIS A 187 -0.98 -8.89 -11.70
N TYR A 188 -1.77 -9.95 -11.62
CA TYR A 188 -3.06 -10.08 -12.29
C TYR A 188 -4.16 -10.43 -11.30
N TRP A 189 -5.30 -9.73 -11.38
CA TRP A 189 -6.51 -9.98 -10.60
C TRP A 189 -7.72 -10.09 -11.53
N ARG A 190 -8.56 -11.08 -11.32
CA ARG A 190 -9.79 -11.22 -12.07
C ARG A 190 -10.80 -10.16 -11.63
N ASN A 191 -11.45 -9.50 -12.59
CA ASN A 191 -12.55 -8.57 -12.31
C ASN A 191 -13.73 -9.34 -11.69
N GLN A 192 -14.30 -8.79 -10.61
CA GLN A 192 -15.48 -9.34 -9.93
C GLN A 192 -16.75 -8.59 -10.33
#